data_ee0cac8f3acd765ced0403141e3806dd
#
_entry.id   ee0cac8f3acd765ced0403141e3806dd
#
_cell.length_a   1.000
_cell.length_b   1.000
_cell.length_c   1.000
_cell.angle_alpha   90.00
_cell.angle_beta   90.00
_cell.angle_gamma   90.00
#
_symmetry.space_group_name_H-M   'P 1'
#
loop_
_entity.id
_entity.type
_entity.pdbx_description
1 polymer ?
#
loop_
_entity_poly.entity_id
_entity_poly.type
_entity_poly.pdbx_seq_one_letter_code
_entity_poly.pdbx_strand_id
1 'polypeptide(L)'
;MPTAKTLALALALVFAPLAAHAQLLIIGIDEKLTFDKGKQVRRPPGKDSVAIVDISNPEAPKLVANLPLMNSIIGPPVNLAITPDQKLALVANSVEWQKDGENWKDVPDNKVYVIDLTANPPAQIATVEVGKQPSGLSINKAGNLALIANRAGNSISVLSISGKDVKLIDTVDMGEVVAHVAFTPDGKRALVVKFPGHKIGVLDVDGQKVTDSKYNMNVGLWPYNVDVTPNGAIAITADNGFSGGSDGQVDTVSVIDLEATPPRVIDRVVVGDSPEGLTISPKGNLAATALNRGTNMPWNSWFYNRNGSVVILKIDGKKVTKIDEVEVRGLPQAIAWSADGKYLYVGNFLDSDMSILKVEETKKGIRVVNIGKNFKLPGQPASMRGRNQ
;
A
#
# COMPACT_ATOMS: atom_id res chain seq x y z
N MET A 1 -8.19 -66.14 -43.44
CA MET A 1 -8.22 -65.44 -42.17
C MET A 1 -7.49 -64.10 -42.34
N PRO A 2 -8.17 -62.98 -42.33
CA PRO A 2 -7.49 -61.66 -42.42
C PRO A 2 -7.14 -61.11 -41.02
N THR A 3 -5.89 -60.70 -40.86
CA THR A 3 -5.30 -60.05 -39.65
C THR A 3 -5.77 -58.61 -39.54
N ALA A 4 -6.46 -58.28 -38.44
CA ALA A 4 -6.83 -56.92 -38.08
C ALA A 4 -5.60 -56.11 -37.60
N LYS A 5 -5.29 -55.01 -38.27
CA LYS A 5 -4.32 -54.03 -37.83
C LYS A 5 -5.01 -53.00 -36.94
N THR A 6 -4.70 -53.02 -35.68
CA THR A 6 -5.15 -52.00 -34.70
C THR A 6 -4.35 -50.72 -34.90
N LEU A 7 -5.03 -49.65 -35.29
CA LEU A 7 -4.43 -48.30 -35.41
C LEU A 7 -4.53 -47.62 -34.03
N ALA A 8 -3.42 -47.44 -33.34
CA ALA A 8 -3.37 -46.66 -32.11
C ALA A 8 -3.30 -45.17 -32.45
N LEU A 9 -4.35 -44.42 -32.12
CA LEU A 9 -4.41 -42.99 -32.27
C LEU A 9 -3.76 -42.34 -31.02
N ALA A 10 -2.54 -41.81 -31.15
CA ALA A 10 -1.91 -41.07 -30.11
C ALA A 10 -2.48 -39.62 -30.03
N LEU A 11 -3.25 -39.36 -29.00
CA LEU A 11 -3.78 -38.03 -28.71
C LEU A 11 -2.64 -37.16 -28.08
N ALA A 12 -2.02 -36.32 -28.88
CA ALA A 12 -1.06 -35.32 -28.39
C ALA A 12 -1.82 -34.21 -27.68
N LEU A 13 -1.81 -34.22 -26.36
CA LEU A 13 -2.22 -33.05 -25.53
C LEU A 13 -1.25 -31.91 -25.75
N VAL A 14 -1.62 -30.94 -26.55
CA VAL A 14 -0.93 -29.65 -26.67
C VAL A 14 -1.25 -28.86 -25.43
N PHE A 15 -0.35 -28.88 -24.47
CA PHE A 15 -0.36 -27.88 -23.37
C PHE A 15 0.01 -26.52 -23.98
N ALA A 16 -0.99 -25.69 -24.28
CA ALA A 16 -0.73 -24.27 -24.51
C ALA A 16 -0.12 -23.72 -23.20
N PRO A 17 1.04 -23.04 -23.24
CA PRO A 17 1.54 -22.37 -22.05
C PRO A 17 0.47 -21.34 -21.64
N LEU A 18 -0.04 -21.46 -20.40
CA LEU A 18 -0.77 -20.36 -19.78
C LEU A 18 0.15 -19.14 -19.86
N ALA A 19 -0.25 -18.15 -20.63
CA ALA A 19 0.44 -16.85 -20.61
C ALA A 19 0.47 -16.40 -19.17
N ALA A 20 1.65 -16.39 -18.57
CA ALA A 20 1.84 -15.86 -17.23
C ALA A 20 1.45 -14.38 -17.33
N HIS A 21 0.30 -14.00 -16.73
CA HIS A 21 -0.08 -12.61 -16.64
C HIS A 21 1.03 -11.88 -15.90
N ALA A 22 1.48 -10.75 -16.45
CA ALA A 22 2.48 -9.90 -15.83
C ALA A 22 2.09 -9.61 -14.39
N GLN A 23 3.03 -9.74 -13.45
CA GLN A 23 2.81 -9.28 -12.09
C GLN A 23 3.18 -7.81 -12.04
N LEU A 24 2.18 -6.95 -11.82
CA LEU A 24 2.38 -5.51 -11.84
C LEU A 24 2.48 -4.94 -10.43
N LEU A 25 3.40 -3.98 -10.26
CA LEU A 25 3.37 -2.99 -9.21
C LEU A 25 2.96 -1.65 -9.82
N ILE A 26 2.15 -0.88 -9.09
CA ILE A 26 1.95 0.54 -9.36
C ILE A 26 2.63 1.33 -8.26
N ILE A 27 3.33 2.39 -8.67
CA ILE A 27 4.17 3.20 -7.78
C ILE A 27 3.86 4.66 -8.04
N GLY A 28 3.41 5.35 -6.99
CA GLY A 28 3.22 6.79 -7.03
C GLY A 28 4.56 7.52 -6.87
N ILE A 29 4.87 8.40 -7.79
CA ILE A 29 6.09 9.21 -7.83
C ILE A 29 5.73 10.65 -7.50
N ASP A 30 6.21 11.18 -6.37
CA ASP A 30 6.01 12.58 -5.98
C ASP A 30 7.33 13.36 -6.07
N GLU A 31 7.39 14.31 -6.99
CA GLU A 31 8.53 15.19 -7.19
C GLU A 31 8.29 16.62 -6.64
N LYS A 32 7.09 16.90 -6.11
CA LYS A 32 6.73 18.21 -5.54
C LYS A 32 7.33 18.44 -4.16
N LEU A 33 7.63 17.36 -3.45
CA LEU A 33 8.15 17.40 -2.11
C LEU A 33 9.48 16.63 -2.02
N THR A 34 10.44 17.17 -1.30
CA THR A 34 11.68 16.45 -0.96
C THR A 34 12.22 16.96 0.37
N PHE A 35 13.32 16.37 0.82
CA PHE A 35 14.03 16.80 2.02
C PHE A 35 15.49 17.13 1.66
N ASP A 36 15.91 18.35 1.92
CA ASP A 36 17.31 18.77 1.81
C ASP A 36 17.87 19.01 3.20
N LYS A 37 18.84 18.18 3.60
CA LYS A 37 19.44 18.22 4.95
C LYS A 37 18.40 18.22 6.09
N GLY A 38 17.31 17.45 5.90
CA GLY A 38 16.20 17.34 6.84
C GLY A 38 15.22 18.50 6.84
N LYS A 39 15.35 19.44 5.92
CA LYS A 39 14.35 20.47 5.68
C LYS A 39 13.43 20.05 4.54
N GLN A 40 12.15 20.12 4.77
CA GLN A 40 11.16 19.91 3.72
C GLN A 40 11.28 21.02 2.66
N VAL A 41 11.43 20.61 1.41
CA VAL A 41 11.54 21.51 0.26
C VAL A 41 10.38 21.25 -0.70
N ARG A 42 9.59 22.30 -0.97
CA ARG A 42 8.53 22.28 -1.97
C ARG A 42 9.07 22.72 -3.32
N ARG A 43 8.85 21.91 -4.34
CA ARG A 43 9.28 22.15 -5.72
C ARG A 43 8.06 22.50 -6.60
N PRO A 44 8.25 23.12 -7.77
CA PRO A 44 7.16 23.31 -8.73
C PRO A 44 6.49 21.99 -9.10
N PRO A 45 5.15 21.98 -9.28
CA PRO A 45 4.43 20.77 -9.72
C PRO A 45 4.73 20.43 -11.19
N GLY A 46 4.24 19.26 -11.66
CA GLY A 46 4.28 18.86 -13.08
C GLY A 46 5.35 17.81 -13.41
N LYS A 47 6.04 17.26 -12.42
CA LYS A 47 6.99 16.14 -12.60
C LYS A 47 6.53 14.85 -11.97
N ASP A 48 5.38 14.86 -11.30
CA ASP A 48 4.80 13.68 -10.69
C ASP A 48 4.37 12.68 -11.75
N SER A 49 4.39 11.41 -11.38
CA SER A 49 3.96 10.33 -12.27
C SER A 49 3.48 9.12 -11.50
N VAL A 50 2.87 8.19 -12.22
CA VAL A 50 2.57 6.85 -11.74
C VAL A 50 3.37 5.87 -12.59
N ALA A 51 4.34 5.21 -11.97
CA ALA A 51 5.14 4.18 -12.63
C ALA A 51 4.43 2.82 -12.52
N ILE A 52 4.38 2.09 -13.63
CA ILE A 52 3.87 0.72 -13.71
C ILE A 52 5.07 -0.18 -14.00
N VAL A 53 5.32 -1.12 -13.09
CA VAL A 53 6.52 -1.98 -13.12
C VAL A 53 6.10 -3.44 -13.18
N ASP A 54 6.63 -4.17 -14.16
CA ASP A 54 6.50 -5.63 -14.24
C ASP A 54 7.55 -6.30 -13.37
N ILE A 55 7.09 -7.10 -12.40
CA ILE A 55 7.88 -7.90 -11.48
C ILE A 55 7.80 -9.41 -11.76
N SER A 56 7.39 -9.83 -12.96
CA SER A 56 7.35 -11.25 -13.35
C SER A 56 8.73 -11.91 -13.21
N ASN A 57 9.82 -11.14 -13.42
CA ASN A 57 11.16 -11.50 -12.95
C ASN A 57 11.47 -10.68 -11.69
N PRO A 58 11.30 -11.28 -10.48
CA PRO A 58 11.35 -10.51 -9.24
C PRO A 58 12.68 -9.80 -8.96
N GLU A 59 13.80 -10.37 -9.42
CA GLU A 59 15.15 -9.82 -9.21
C GLU A 59 15.60 -8.87 -10.35
N ALA A 60 14.79 -8.75 -11.40
CA ALA A 60 15.02 -7.85 -12.53
C ALA A 60 13.72 -7.20 -13.01
N PRO A 61 13.09 -6.33 -12.19
CA PRO A 61 11.87 -5.60 -12.56
C PRO A 61 12.07 -4.77 -13.84
N LYS A 62 10.96 -4.47 -14.53
CA LYS A 62 10.97 -3.66 -15.75
C LYS A 62 9.93 -2.56 -15.67
N LEU A 63 10.29 -1.33 -16.00
CA LEU A 63 9.34 -0.24 -16.17
C LEU A 63 8.51 -0.51 -17.44
N VAL A 64 7.20 -0.63 -17.27
CA VAL A 64 6.23 -0.85 -18.37
C VAL A 64 5.71 0.48 -18.88
N ALA A 65 5.35 1.38 -17.96
CA ALA A 65 4.86 2.71 -18.29
C ALA A 65 5.17 3.69 -17.16
N ASN A 66 5.23 4.98 -17.50
CA ASN A 66 5.30 6.08 -16.55
C ASN A 66 4.30 7.14 -16.98
N LEU A 67 3.18 7.25 -16.29
CA LEU A 67 2.07 8.13 -16.62
C LEU A 67 2.25 9.47 -15.91
N PRO A 68 2.22 10.61 -16.61
CA PRO A 68 2.36 11.94 -15.99
C PRO A 68 1.07 12.29 -15.22
N LEU A 69 0.92 11.76 -14.05
CA LEU A 69 -0.22 11.96 -13.15
C LEU A 69 0.25 12.54 -11.84
N MET A 70 -0.43 13.57 -11.38
CA MET A 70 -0.16 14.16 -10.08
C MET A 70 -0.38 13.13 -8.97
N ASN A 71 0.50 13.14 -7.99
CA ASN A 71 0.50 12.18 -6.89
C ASN A 71 1.04 12.88 -5.62
N SER A 72 0.97 12.24 -4.46
CA SER A 72 1.40 12.91 -3.23
C SER A 72 1.96 11.96 -2.19
N ILE A 73 3.06 12.38 -1.55
CA ILE A 73 3.58 11.78 -0.32
C ILE A 73 2.76 12.21 0.91
N ILE A 74 1.93 13.25 0.81
CA ILE A 74 1.13 13.75 1.94
C ILE A 74 -0.06 12.83 2.18
N GLY A 75 0.12 11.89 3.08
CA GLY A 75 -0.81 10.82 3.43
C GLY A 75 -0.08 9.49 3.56
N PRO A 76 -0.74 8.43 4.04
CA PRO A 76 -0.13 7.11 4.12
C PRO A 76 0.22 6.60 2.71
N PRO A 77 1.29 5.79 2.57
CA PRO A 77 1.82 5.34 1.28
C PRO A 77 0.93 4.29 0.59
N VAL A 78 -0.38 4.48 0.66
CA VAL A 78 -1.45 3.55 0.24
C VAL A 78 -2.57 4.25 -0.54
N ASN A 79 -2.23 5.37 -1.22
CA ASN A 79 -3.16 6.15 -2.03
C ASN A 79 -3.45 5.55 -3.42
N LEU A 80 -3.12 4.28 -3.62
CA LEU A 80 -3.33 3.58 -4.88
C LEU A 80 -3.63 2.08 -4.64
N ALA A 81 -4.37 1.46 -5.56
CA ALA A 81 -4.65 0.02 -5.55
C ALA A 81 -4.86 -0.52 -6.96
N ILE A 82 -4.63 -1.82 -7.12
CA ILE A 82 -4.89 -2.58 -8.35
C ILE A 82 -6.11 -3.48 -8.12
N THR A 83 -7.02 -3.56 -9.09
CA THR A 83 -8.13 -4.53 -9.03
C THR A 83 -7.59 -5.97 -8.98
N PRO A 84 -8.29 -6.91 -8.31
CA PRO A 84 -7.82 -8.30 -8.18
C PRO A 84 -7.57 -9.00 -9.51
N ASP A 85 -8.25 -8.61 -10.59
CA ASP A 85 -8.05 -9.11 -11.96
C ASP A 85 -6.91 -8.40 -12.72
N GLN A 86 -6.26 -7.42 -12.08
CA GLN A 86 -5.18 -6.58 -12.63
C GLN A 86 -5.54 -5.81 -13.91
N LYS A 87 -6.81 -5.48 -14.12
CA LYS A 87 -7.21 -4.73 -15.31
C LYS A 87 -7.24 -3.23 -15.07
N LEU A 88 -7.52 -2.80 -13.83
CA LEU A 88 -7.55 -1.39 -13.47
C LEU A 88 -6.62 -1.11 -12.30
N ALA A 89 -6.15 0.14 -12.24
CA ALA A 89 -5.62 0.74 -11.03
C ALA A 89 -6.37 2.02 -10.71
N LEU A 90 -6.55 2.29 -9.40
CA LEU A 90 -7.05 3.54 -8.87
C LEU A 90 -5.91 4.28 -8.16
N VAL A 91 -5.78 5.58 -8.41
CA VAL A 91 -4.76 6.42 -7.79
C VAL A 91 -5.40 7.70 -7.30
N ALA A 92 -5.36 7.91 -5.98
CA ALA A 92 -5.87 9.14 -5.36
C ALA A 92 -4.78 10.21 -5.35
N ASN A 93 -5.14 11.45 -5.75
CA ASN A 93 -4.30 12.62 -5.56
C ASN A 93 -4.75 13.38 -4.31
N SER A 94 -3.94 13.35 -3.25
CA SER A 94 -4.30 13.97 -1.97
C SER A 94 -4.24 15.48 -2.01
N VAL A 95 -3.23 16.06 -2.68
CA VAL A 95 -3.02 17.50 -2.71
C VAL A 95 -2.54 18.00 -4.06
N GLU A 96 -2.93 19.22 -4.37
CA GLU A 96 -2.34 20.04 -5.43
C GLU A 96 -1.41 21.10 -4.84
N TRP A 97 -0.56 21.66 -5.67
CA TRP A 97 0.28 22.80 -5.34
C TRP A 97 -0.32 24.08 -5.92
N GLN A 98 -0.50 25.09 -5.07
CA GLN A 98 -0.89 26.44 -5.49
C GLN A 98 0.23 27.43 -5.20
N LYS A 99 0.38 28.43 -6.07
CA LYS A 99 1.29 29.56 -5.83
C LYS A 99 0.83 30.35 -4.61
N ASP A 100 1.80 30.72 -3.75
CA ASP A 100 1.62 31.58 -2.61
C ASP A 100 2.80 32.57 -2.55
N GLY A 101 2.68 33.68 -3.26
CA GLY A 101 3.79 34.56 -3.55
C GLY A 101 4.87 33.86 -4.40
N GLU A 102 6.10 33.83 -3.88
CA GLU A 102 7.22 33.09 -4.49
C GLU A 102 7.23 31.60 -4.10
N ASN A 103 6.45 31.21 -3.10
CA ASN A 103 6.41 29.86 -2.55
C ASN A 103 5.28 29.01 -3.17
N TRP A 104 5.27 27.73 -2.81
CA TRP A 104 4.22 26.78 -3.10
C TRP A 104 3.58 26.30 -1.80
N LYS A 105 2.25 26.18 -1.79
CA LYS A 105 1.49 25.56 -0.70
C LYS A 105 0.69 24.38 -1.21
N ASP A 106 0.54 23.38 -0.37
CA ASP A 106 -0.36 22.26 -0.59
C ASP A 106 -1.80 22.67 -0.28
N VAL A 107 -2.72 22.27 -1.18
CA VAL A 107 -4.16 22.41 -0.99
C VAL A 107 -4.84 21.07 -1.23
N PRO A 108 -5.89 20.72 -0.47
CA PRO A 108 -6.60 19.46 -0.69
C PRO A 108 -7.14 19.36 -2.11
N ASP A 109 -6.83 18.25 -2.81
CA ASP A 109 -7.47 17.85 -4.07
C ASP A 109 -8.69 16.97 -3.78
N ASN A 110 -9.41 16.53 -4.83
CA ASN A 110 -10.56 15.64 -4.77
C ASN A 110 -10.57 14.59 -5.91
N LYS A 111 -9.43 14.28 -6.52
CA LYS A 111 -9.35 13.45 -7.71
C LYS A 111 -8.87 12.04 -7.42
N VAL A 112 -9.49 11.08 -8.11
CA VAL A 112 -9.03 9.70 -8.23
C VAL A 112 -8.91 9.37 -9.71
N TYR A 113 -7.70 9.02 -10.14
CA TYR A 113 -7.43 8.59 -11.51
C TYR A 113 -7.73 7.11 -11.68
N VAL A 114 -8.37 6.76 -12.80
CA VAL A 114 -8.61 5.38 -13.21
C VAL A 114 -7.67 5.05 -14.36
N ILE A 115 -6.84 4.02 -14.17
CA ILE A 115 -5.83 3.59 -15.14
C ILE A 115 -6.23 2.22 -15.69
N ASP A 116 -6.32 2.10 -17.01
CA ASP A 116 -6.47 0.85 -17.72
C ASP A 116 -5.10 0.17 -17.86
N LEU A 117 -4.88 -0.90 -17.11
CA LEU A 117 -3.65 -1.69 -17.13
C LEU A 117 -3.60 -2.67 -18.32
N THR A 118 -4.73 -2.87 -19.03
CA THR A 118 -4.82 -3.75 -20.21
C THR A 118 -4.51 -3.02 -21.51
N ALA A 119 -4.49 -1.69 -21.50
CA ALA A 119 -4.05 -0.90 -22.63
C ALA A 119 -2.54 -1.09 -22.88
N ASN A 120 -2.09 -0.92 -24.11
CA ASN A 120 -0.68 -1.02 -24.48
C ASN A 120 -0.21 0.26 -25.21
N PRO A 121 0.51 1.15 -24.53
CA PRO A 121 0.86 1.13 -23.10
C PRO A 121 -0.34 1.38 -22.18
N PRO A 122 -0.25 1.03 -20.88
CA PRO A 122 -1.26 1.40 -19.89
C PRO A 122 -1.59 2.89 -19.93
N ALA A 123 -2.84 3.26 -19.70
CA ALA A 123 -3.29 4.64 -19.87
C ALA A 123 -4.36 5.04 -18.85
N GLN A 124 -4.37 6.32 -18.45
CA GLN A 124 -5.50 6.90 -17.73
C GLN A 124 -6.72 6.96 -18.64
N ILE A 125 -7.86 6.45 -18.14
CA ILE A 125 -9.12 6.42 -18.91
C ILE A 125 -10.22 7.30 -18.30
N ALA A 126 -10.11 7.63 -17.01
CA ALA A 126 -11.09 8.48 -16.32
C ALA A 126 -10.47 9.19 -15.11
N THR A 127 -11.16 10.22 -14.65
CA THR A 127 -10.97 10.85 -13.35
C THR A 127 -12.32 10.89 -12.63
N VAL A 128 -12.36 10.45 -11.37
CA VAL A 128 -13.54 10.46 -10.52
C VAL A 128 -13.33 11.51 -9.42
N GLU A 129 -14.26 12.42 -9.28
CA GLU A 129 -14.27 13.36 -8.15
C GLU A 129 -14.84 12.69 -6.90
N VAL A 130 -14.14 12.87 -5.78
CA VAL A 130 -14.44 12.27 -4.47
C VAL A 130 -14.40 13.33 -3.37
N GLY A 131 -14.38 12.93 -2.11
CA GLY A 131 -14.24 13.87 -1.00
C GLY A 131 -12.87 14.55 -0.95
N LYS A 132 -12.73 15.60 -0.13
CA LYS A 132 -11.52 16.43 -0.05
C LYS A 132 -10.33 15.67 0.53
N GLN A 133 -9.17 15.80 -0.10
CA GLN A 133 -7.90 15.17 0.27
C GLN A 133 -7.99 13.64 0.30
N PRO A 134 -8.36 13.00 -0.83
CA PRO A 134 -8.40 11.55 -0.92
C PRO A 134 -7.00 10.98 -0.70
N SER A 135 -6.91 9.97 0.14
CA SER A 135 -5.64 9.43 0.66
C SER A 135 -5.64 7.91 0.53
N GLY A 136 -5.48 7.17 1.63
CA GLY A 136 -5.45 5.73 1.57
C GLY A 136 -6.75 5.12 1.03
N LEU A 137 -6.62 4.13 0.16
CA LEU A 137 -7.75 3.46 -0.48
C LEU A 137 -7.59 1.94 -0.51
N SER A 138 -8.71 1.24 -0.65
CA SER A 138 -8.76 -0.22 -0.77
C SER A 138 -9.85 -0.64 -1.75
N ILE A 139 -9.60 -1.71 -2.51
CA ILE A 139 -10.58 -2.37 -3.37
C ILE A 139 -10.95 -3.71 -2.75
N ASN A 140 -12.24 -4.04 -2.71
CA ASN A 140 -12.68 -5.33 -2.16
C ASN A 140 -12.23 -6.52 -3.01
N LYS A 141 -12.21 -7.72 -2.42
CA LYS A 141 -11.76 -8.95 -3.09
C LYS A 141 -12.56 -9.29 -4.35
N ALA A 142 -13.83 -8.85 -4.44
CA ALA A 142 -14.66 -9.03 -5.63
C ALA A 142 -14.27 -8.06 -6.77
N GLY A 143 -13.50 -7.01 -6.49
CA GLY A 143 -13.07 -6.02 -7.48
C GLY A 143 -14.17 -5.07 -7.96
N ASN A 144 -15.30 -4.99 -7.25
CA ASN A 144 -16.48 -4.23 -7.67
C ASN A 144 -16.81 -3.04 -6.76
N LEU A 145 -16.06 -2.86 -5.67
CA LEU A 145 -16.23 -1.76 -4.72
C LEU A 145 -14.87 -1.24 -4.27
N ALA A 146 -14.69 0.08 -4.24
CA ALA A 146 -13.54 0.73 -3.64
C ALA A 146 -13.96 1.72 -2.56
N LEU A 147 -13.15 1.82 -1.50
CA LEU A 147 -13.30 2.81 -0.43
C LEU A 147 -12.06 3.70 -0.41
N ILE A 148 -12.28 5.01 -0.17
CA ILE A 148 -11.22 6.01 -0.16
C ILE A 148 -11.38 6.91 1.05
N ALA A 149 -10.35 7.02 1.86
CA ALA A 149 -10.33 7.92 3.01
C ALA A 149 -10.06 9.35 2.56
N ASN A 150 -11.00 10.26 2.84
CA ASN A 150 -10.89 11.69 2.52
C ASN A 150 -10.47 12.46 3.78
N ARG A 151 -9.16 12.75 3.91
CA ARG A 151 -8.58 13.31 5.15
C ARG A 151 -9.21 14.66 5.53
N ALA A 152 -9.21 15.63 4.61
CA ALA A 152 -9.81 16.96 4.86
C ALA A 152 -11.33 16.92 4.77
N GLY A 153 -11.91 15.88 4.19
CA GLY A 153 -13.36 15.66 4.12
C GLY A 153 -13.93 14.94 5.34
N ASN A 154 -13.12 14.38 6.23
CA ASN A 154 -13.56 13.56 7.37
C ASN A 154 -14.54 12.46 6.99
N SER A 155 -14.36 11.86 5.82
CA SER A 155 -15.34 10.95 5.22
C SER A 155 -14.68 9.81 4.45
N ILE A 156 -15.46 8.81 4.08
CA ILE A 156 -15.08 7.73 3.17
C ILE A 156 -15.91 7.86 1.91
N SER A 157 -15.26 8.00 0.75
CA SER A 157 -15.93 7.87 -0.56
C SER A 157 -16.11 6.41 -0.92
N VAL A 158 -17.28 6.05 -1.41
CA VAL A 158 -17.66 4.70 -1.86
C VAL A 158 -17.77 4.71 -3.38
N LEU A 159 -16.94 3.94 -4.06
CA LEU A 159 -16.92 3.85 -5.52
C LEU A 159 -17.35 2.47 -5.98
N SER A 160 -18.30 2.41 -6.92
CA SER A 160 -18.60 1.18 -7.67
C SER A 160 -17.60 1.00 -8.81
N ILE A 161 -17.24 -0.26 -9.08
CA ILE A 161 -16.39 -0.66 -10.21
C ILE A 161 -17.15 -1.69 -11.04
N SER A 162 -17.40 -1.40 -12.33
CA SER A 162 -18.05 -2.29 -13.27
C SER A 162 -17.30 -2.29 -14.60
N GLY A 163 -16.47 -3.32 -14.82
CA GLY A 163 -15.51 -3.33 -15.93
C GLY A 163 -14.57 -2.13 -15.83
N LYS A 164 -14.60 -1.21 -16.80
CA LYS A 164 -13.79 0.03 -16.81
C LYS A 164 -14.55 1.26 -16.29
N ASP A 165 -15.81 1.11 -15.91
CA ASP A 165 -16.63 2.19 -15.37
C ASP A 165 -16.47 2.25 -13.85
N VAL A 166 -15.99 3.39 -13.35
CA VAL A 166 -15.77 3.65 -11.92
C VAL A 166 -16.54 4.92 -11.55
N LYS A 167 -17.41 4.82 -10.55
CA LYS A 167 -18.31 5.91 -10.15
C LYS A 167 -18.37 6.07 -8.64
N LEU A 168 -18.38 7.33 -8.17
CA LEU A 168 -18.78 7.65 -6.82
C LEU A 168 -20.28 7.36 -6.65
N ILE A 169 -20.63 6.52 -5.68
CA ILE A 169 -22.02 6.14 -5.41
C ILE A 169 -22.51 6.60 -4.03
N ASP A 170 -21.57 6.84 -3.09
CA ASP A 170 -21.91 7.31 -1.74
C ASP A 170 -20.72 7.97 -1.05
N THR A 171 -20.98 8.70 0.04
CA THR A 171 -19.97 9.29 0.91
C THR A 171 -20.41 9.13 2.38
N VAL A 172 -19.64 8.38 3.16
CA VAL A 172 -19.91 8.11 4.58
C VAL A 172 -19.16 9.12 5.44
N ASP A 173 -19.91 9.91 6.22
CA ASP A 173 -19.31 10.84 7.19
C ASP A 173 -18.73 10.07 8.39
N MET A 174 -17.47 10.34 8.69
CA MET A 174 -16.72 9.71 9.81
C MET A 174 -16.61 10.62 11.03
N GLY A 175 -17.01 11.90 10.91
CA GLY A 175 -17.00 12.88 11.99
C GLY A 175 -15.59 13.31 12.46
N GLU A 176 -14.54 12.75 11.92
CA GLU A 176 -13.14 13.03 12.27
C GLU A 176 -12.19 12.65 11.14
N VAL A 177 -10.95 13.14 11.22
CA VAL A 177 -9.91 12.89 10.20
C VAL A 177 -9.61 11.40 10.05
N VAL A 178 -9.68 10.92 8.81
CA VAL A 178 -9.36 9.56 8.40
C VAL A 178 -8.14 9.56 7.48
N ALA A 179 -7.32 8.51 7.51
CA ALA A 179 -6.09 8.43 6.71
C ALA A 179 -6.11 7.27 5.70
N HIS A 180 -6.60 6.09 6.11
CA HIS A 180 -6.62 4.89 5.30
C HIS A 180 -7.86 4.05 5.59
N VAL A 181 -8.19 3.16 4.66
CA VAL A 181 -9.27 2.17 4.80
C VAL A 181 -8.82 0.85 4.20
N ALA A 182 -9.15 -0.27 4.88
CA ALA A 182 -8.86 -1.62 4.40
C ALA A 182 -10.07 -2.54 4.55
N PHE A 183 -10.47 -3.22 3.47
CA PHE A 183 -11.52 -4.23 3.52
C PHE A 183 -11.10 -5.48 4.31
N THR A 184 -12.04 -6.10 5.01
CA THR A 184 -11.89 -7.50 5.40
C THR A 184 -12.06 -8.41 4.17
N PRO A 185 -11.38 -9.59 4.12
CA PRO A 185 -11.42 -10.47 2.94
C PRO A 185 -12.80 -11.01 2.58
N ASP A 186 -13.73 -11.06 3.53
CA ASP A 186 -15.13 -11.44 3.30
C ASP A 186 -15.97 -10.30 2.67
N GLY A 187 -15.39 -9.08 2.60
CA GLY A 187 -16.05 -7.90 2.05
C GLY A 187 -17.22 -7.35 2.87
N LYS A 188 -17.43 -7.85 4.10
CA LYS A 188 -18.55 -7.45 4.96
C LYS A 188 -18.22 -6.30 5.90
N ARG A 189 -16.95 -6.01 6.10
CA ARG A 189 -16.46 -4.92 6.94
C ARG A 189 -15.29 -4.22 6.26
N ALA A 190 -15.03 -2.99 6.70
CA ALA A 190 -13.76 -2.33 6.44
C ALA A 190 -13.27 -1.62 7.70
N LEU A 191 -11.95 -1.55 7.86
CA LEU A 191 -11.28 -0.87 8.96
C LEU A 191 -10.84 0.50 8.49
N VAL A 192 -11.11 1.55 9.29
CA VAL A 192 -10.76 2.93 8.96
C VAL A 192 -9.76 3.46 9.97
N VAL A 193 -8.63 3.92 9.49
CA VAL A 193 -7.63 4.61 10.31
C VAL A 193 -8.13 6.01 10.65
N LYS A 194 -8.42 6.26 11.93
CA LYS A 194 -8.77 7.55 12.50
C LYS A 194 -7.52 8.15 13.15
N PHE A 195 -6.73 8.74 12.31
CA PHE A 195 -5.34 9.09 12.50
C PHE A 195 -5.07 9.97 13.76
N PRO A 196 -5.67 11.18 13.94
CA PRO A 196 -5.40 11.97 15.14
C PRO A 196 -6.12 11.43 16.39
N GLY A 197 -7.12 10.55 16.19
CA GLY A 197 -7.88 9.95 17.28
C GLY A 197 -7.22 8.71 17.89
N HIS A 198 -6.09 8.26 17.37
CA HIS A 198 -5.37 7.06 17.82
C HIS A 198 -6.24 5.81 17.87
N LYS A 199 -7.07 5.61 16.84
CA LYS A 199 -8.05 4.51 16.81
C LYS A 199 -8.33 4.00 15.40
N ILE A 200 -8.89 2.81 15.35
CA ILE A 200 -9.42 2.18 14.15
C ILE A 200 -10.94 2.12 14.29
N GLY A 201 -11.66 2.72 13.35
CA GLY A 201 -13.10 2.58 13.20
C GLY A 201 -13.48 1.38 12.35
N VAL A 202 -14.71 0.93 12.47
CA VAL A 202 -15.27 -0.18 11.69
C VAL A 202 -16.42 0.32 10.82
N LEU A 203 -16.39 -0.01 9.55
CA LEU A 203 -17.51 0.14 8.62
C LEU A 203 -18.18 -1.22 8.42
N ASP A 204 -19.51 -1.22 8.39
CA ASP A 204 -20.32 -2.34 7.92
C ASP A 204 -20.55 -2.20 6.41
N VAL A 205 -20.38 -3.29 5.66
CA VAL A 205 -20.53 -3.34 4.20
C VAL A 205 -21.55 -4.42 3.83
N ASP A 206 -22.63 -4.00 3.17
CA ASP A 206 -23.66 -4.86 2.63
C ASP A 206 -23.86 -4.57 1.13
N GLY A 207 -23.23 -5.35 0.28
CA GLY A 207 -23.16 -5.09 -1.15
C GLY A 207 -22.44 -3.76 -1.44
N GLN A 208 -23.18 -2.76 -1.95
CA GLN A 208 -22.68 -1.40 -2.20
C GLN A 208 -23.01 -0.42 -1.08
N LYS A 209 -23.82 -0.82 -0.10
CA LYS A 209 -24.16 0.01 1.05
C LYS A 209 -23.05 -0.08 2.09
N VAL A 210 -22.50 1.07 2.47
CA VAL A 210 -21.45 1.20 3.47
C VAL A 210 -21.91 2.14 4.58
N THR A 211 -21.76 1.71 5.83
CA THR A 211 -22.20 2.51 7.00
C THR A 211 -21.15 2.51 8.09
N ASP A 212 -20.97 3.63 8.78
CA ASP A 212 -20.14 3.70 9.98
C ASP A 212 -20.87 2.98 11.14
N SER A 213 -20.29 1.88 11.63
CA SER A 213 -20.81 1.13 12.77
C SER A 213 -20.74 1.89 14.09
N LYS A 214 -20.06 3.05 14.12
CA LYS A 214 -19.72 3.84 15.32
C LYS A 214 -18.84 3.11 16.32
N TYR A 215 -18.40 1.89 16.02
CA TYR A 215 -17.47 1.14 16.86
C TYR A 215 -16.02 1.52 16.53
N ASN A 216 -15.23 1.79 17.57
CA ASN A 216 -13.84 2.16 17.45
C ASN A 216 -12.97 1.37 18.43
N MET A 217 -11.74 1.07 18.02
CA MET A 217 -10.71 0.40 18.84
C MET A 217 -9.53 1.36 19.03
N ASN A 218 -9.10 1.57 20.27
CA ASN A 218 -7.89 2.34 20.55
C ASN A 218 -6.65 1.48 20.21
N VAL A 219 -5.79 2.02 19.36
CA VAL A 219 -4.52 1.42 18.92
C VAL A 219 -3.33 2.24 19.46
N GLY A 220 -2.13 2.04 18.93
CA GLY A 220 -0.98 2.87 19.25
C GLY A 220 -1.14 4.32 18.76
N LEU A 221 -0.15 5.16 19.05
CA LEU A 221 -0.21 6.58 18.70
C LEU A 221 -0.09 6.80 17.20
N TRP A 222 -0.92 7.70 16.66
CA TRP A 222 -0.89 8.12 15.26
C TRP A 222 -0.90 6.93 14.27
N PRO A 223 -1.92 6.04 14.31
CA PRO A 223 -2.01 4.95 13.34
C PRO A 223 -2.06 5.56 11.93
N TYR A 224 -1.19 5.07 11.04
CA TYR A 224 -1.08 5.66 9.71
C TYR A 224 -1.56 4.69 8.62
N ASN A 225 -1.39 3.40 8.87
CA ASN A 225 -1.78 2.32 7.97
C ASN A 225 -2.47 1.19 8.75
N VAL A 226 -3.28 0.40 8.07
CA VAL A 226 -3.87 -0.84 8.56
C VAL A 226 -3.94 -1.85 7.42
N ASP A 227 -3.61 -3.11 7.69
CA ASP A 227 -3.76 -4.19 6.73
C ASP A 227 -4.39 -5.41 7.41
N VAL A 228 -5.08 -6.26 6.64
CA VAL A 228 -5.85 -7.41 7.13
C VAL A 228 -5.27 -8.70 6.57
N THR A 229 -5.11 -9.72 7.43
CA THR A 229 -4.65 -11.04 6.96
C THR A 229 -5.60 -11.64 5.93
N PRO A 230 -5.10 -12.40 4.94
CA PRO A 230 -5.93 -13.00 3.89
C PRO A 230 -7.04 -13.94 4.38
N ASN A 231 -6.89 -14.49 5.59
CA ASN A 231 -7.92 -15.30 6.26
C ASN A 231 -8.92 -14.46 7.09
N GLY A 232 -8.68 -13.14 7.23
CA GLY A 232 -9.54 -12.25 7.98
C GLY A 232 -9.46 -12.39 9.51
N ALA A 233 -8.53 -13.17 10.05
CA ALA A 233 -8.45 -13.44 11.47
C ALA A 233 -7.93 -12.25 12.30
N ILE A 234 -6.94 -11.53 11.77
CA ILE A 234 -6.38 -10.35 12.42
C ILE A 234 -6.15 -9.20 11.44
N ALA A 235 -6.07 -7.99 11.98
CA ALA A 235 -5.49 -6.84 11.32
C ALA A 235 -4.27 -6.34 12.09
N ILE A 236 -3.36 -5.65 11.39
CA ILE A 236 -2.18 -5.02 11.96
C ILE A 236 -2.17 -3.56 11.54
N THR A 237 -1.84 -2.65 12.47
CA THR A 237 -1.65 -1.22 12.19
C THR A 237 -0.17 -0.87 12.14
N ALA A 238 0.19 0.23 11.46
CA ALA A 238 1.45 0.93 11.68
C ALA A 238 1.14 2.17 12.51
N ASP A 239 1.58 2.17 13.76
CA ASP A 239 1.35 3.26 14.71
C ASP A 239 2.59 4.14 14.69
N ASN A 240 2.52 5.27 13.98
CA ASN A 240 3.68 6.08 13.58
C ASN A 240 4.34 6.85 14.77
N GLY A 241 3.65 6.97 15.90
CA GLY A 241 4.15 7.59 17.12
C GLY A 241 4.08 9.11 17.13
N PHE A 242 4.63 9.79 16.12
CA PHE A 242 4.71 11.26 16.07
C PHE A 242 4.25 11.84 14.74
N SER A 243 2.93 11.87 14.52
CA SER A 243 2.28 12.66 13.43
C SER A 243 2.95 12.64 12.04
N GLY A 244 3.45 11.49 11.60
CA GLY A 244 4.09 11.33 10.28
C GLY A 244 5.57 11.73 10.26
N GLY A 245 6.25 11.72 11.40
CA GLY A 245 7.67 12.02 11.52
C GLY A 245 8.41 11.11 12.48
N SER A 246 9.73 11.13 12.40
CA SER A 246 10.61 10.48 13.38
C SER A 246 10.89 11.40 14.55
N ASP A 247 10.92 10.85 15.76
CA ASP A 247 11.34 11.55 16.98
C ASP A 247 12.45 10.80 17.75
N GLY A 248 12.90 9.68 17.18
CA GLY A 248 13.94 8.82 17.75
C GLY A 248 13.44 7.88 18.84
N GLN A 249 12.13 7.86 19.13
CA GLN A 249 11.54 6.92 20.07
C GLN A 249 11.09 5.65 19.35
N VAL A 250 10.82 4.60 20.12
CA VAL A 250 10.32 3.35 19.56
C VAL A 250 8.80 3.36 19.50
N ASP A 251 8.27 3.01 18.34
CA ASP A 251 6.84 2.92 18.05
C ASP A 251 6.41 1.47 17.88
N THR A 252 5.12 1.27 17.62
CA THR A 252 4.49 -0.04 17.63
C THR A 252 3.74 -0.36 16.35
N VAL A 253 3.38 -1.62 16.21
CA VAL A 253 2.23 -2.09 15.44
C VAL A 253 1.21 -2.65 16.43
N SER A 254 -0.07 -2.33 16.25
CA SER A 254 -1.15 -2.94 17.04
C SER A 254 -1.73 -4.14 16.32
N VAL A 255 -2.04 -5.20 17.06
CA VAL A 255 -2.66 -6.43 16.55
C VAL A 255 -4.12 -6.46 16.97
N ILE A 256 -5.02 -6.56 16.01
CA ILE A 256 -6.46 -6.54 16.20
C ILE A 256 -7.02 -7.93 15.89
N ASP A 257 -7.72 -8.53 16.85
CA ASP A 257 -8.50 -9.75 16.67
C ASP A 257 -9.84 -9.41 16.01
N LEU A 258 -10.01 -9.80 14.75
CA LEU A 258 -11.22 -9.54 13.96
C LEU A 258 -12.30 -10.62 14.13
N GLU A 259 -11.95 -11.78 14.70
CA GLU A 259 -12.91 -12.86 15.00
C GLU A 259 -13.63 -12.64 16.35
N ALA A 260 -13.06 -11.79 17.21
CA ALA A 260 -13.76 -11.38 18.42
C ALA A 260 -15.02 -10.56 18.10
N THR A 261 -16.02 -10.66 18.94
CA THR A 261 -17.27 -9.91 18.83
C THR A 261 -17.51 -9.10 20.12
N PRO A 262 -17.31 -7.77 20.10
CA PRO A 262 -16.77 -6.96 18.99
C PRO A 262 -15.26 -7.21 18.77
N PRO A 263 -14.71 -6.82 17.60
CA PRO A 263 -13.26 -6.84 17.34
C PRO A 263 -12.48 -6.05 18.38
N ARG A 264 -11.25 -6.46 18.70
CA ARG A 264 -10.47 -5.80 19.77
C ARG A 264 -8.97 -5.89 19.54
N VAL A 265 -8.25 -4.92 20.05
CA VAL A 265 -6.78 -4.96 20.11
C VAL A 265 -6.37 -6.01 21.16
N ILE A 266 -5.47 -6.90 20.77
CA ILE A 266 -4.99 -8.01 21.61
C ILE A 266 -3.51 -7.90 21.95
N ASP A 267 -2.73 -7.14 21.16
CA ASP A 267 -1.29 -6.97 21.39
C ASP A 267 -0.77 -5.67 20.74
N ARG A 268 0.41 -5.22 21.18
CA ARG A 268 1.22 -4.19 20.56
C ARG A 268 2.66 -4.66 20.52
N VAL A 269 3.23 -4.73 19.31
CA VAL A 269 4.60 -5.17 19.08
C VAL A 269 5.47 -3.96 18.80
N VAL A 270 6.52 -3.79 19.58
CA VAL A 270 7.51 -2.72 19.36
C VAL A 270 8.28 -3.02 18.09
N VAL A 271 8.37 -2.03 17.19
CA VAL A 271 9.05 -2.17 15.90
C VAL A 271 10.25 -1.24 15.75
N GLY A 272 10.12 0.02 16.10
CA GLY A 272 11.16 1.04 15.97
C GLY A 272 10.56 2.40 15.59
N ASP A 273 11.40 3.38 15.26
CA ASP A 273 11.03 4.76 15.04
C ASP A 273 10.28 4.98 13.72
N SER A 274 9.07 5.54 13.82
CA SER A 274 8.23 6.00 12.72
C SER A 274 7.88 4.92 11.66
N PRO A 275 7.10 3.87 12.00
CA PRO A 275 6.55 2.92 11.02
C PRO A 275 5.46 3.60 10.17
N GLU A 276 5.56 3.53 8.84
CA GLU A 276 4.58 4.10 7.90
C GLU A 276 4.02 3.08 6.91
N GLY A 277 4.85 2.60 5.99
CA GLY A 277 4.47 1.56 5.06
C GLY A 277 4.23 0.24 5.78
N LEU A 278 3.07 -0.38 5.57
CA LEU A 278 2.70 -1.67 6.16
C LEU A 278 2.05 -2.54 5.11
N THR A 279 2.42 -3.82 5.09
CA THR A 279 1.79 -4.80 4.22
C THR A 279 1.90 -6.20 4.79
N ILE A 280 0.83 -6.99 4.68
CA ILE A 280 0.79 -8.41 5.04
C ILE A 280 1.07 -9.25 3.80
N SER A 281 1.88 -10.30 3.94
CA SER A 281 2.19 -11.18 2.82
C SER A 281 0.93 -11.91 2.29
N PRO A 282 0.86 -12.22 0.98
CA PRO A 282 -0.28 -12.96 0.43
C PRO A 282 -0.54 -14.32 1.09
N LYS A 283 0.47 -14.89 1.73
CA LYS A 283 0.34 -16.14 2.51
C LYS A 283 -0.22 -15.91 3.92
N GLY A 284 -0.27 -14.67 4.40
CA GLY A 284 -0.76 -14.32 5.74
C GLY A 284 0.15 -14.74 6.90
N ASN A 285 1.36 -15.22 6.63
CA ASN A 285 2.31 -15.70 7.64
C ASN A 285 3.39 -14.70 8.01
N LEU A 286 3.51 -13.60 7.23
CA LEU A 286 4.43 -12.50 7.47
C LEU A 286 3.71 -11.17 7.31
N ALA A 287 4.21 -10.16 8.02
CA ALA A 287 3.95 -8.75 7.72
C ALA A 287 5.27 -8.00 7.68
N ALA A 288 5.27 -6.86 7.02
CA ALA A 288 6.42 -5.99 6.96
C ALA A 288 6.00 -4.54 7.16
N THR A 289 6.76 -3.78 7.94
CA THR A 289 6.57 -2.34 8.10
C THR A 289 7.87 -1.59 7.88
N ALA A 290 7.79 -0.51 7.09
CA ALA A 290 8.93 0.35 6.80
C ALA A 290 9.10 1.40 7.89
N LEU A 291 10.32 1.58 8.38
CA LEU A 291 10.70 2.52 9.43
C LEU A 291 11.51 3.68 8.85
N ASN A 292 11.06 4.90 9.09
CA ASN A 292 11.77 6.11 8.63
C ASN A 292 13.11 6.33 9.33
N ARG A 293 13.21 6.04 10.61
CA ARG A 293 14.45 6.11 11.42
C ARG A 293 15.18 7.47 11.30
N GLY A 294 14.43 8.56 11.21
CA GLY A 294 14.99 9.90 11.10
C GLY A 294 15.69 10.23 9.79
N THR A 295 15.53 9.44 8.74
CA THR A 295 16.22 9.66 7.44
C THR A 295 15.83 10.97 6.75
N ASN A 296 14.68 11.53 7.07
CA ASN A 296 14.19 12.82 6.60
C ASN A 296 14.41 13.96 7.61
N MET A 297 15.15 13.71 8.68
CA MET A 297 15.44 14.69 9.75
C MET A 297 16.78 15.41 9.53
N PRO A 298 17.02 16.55 10.21
CA PRO A 298 18.31 17.25 10.12
C PRO A 298 19.48 16.34 10.49
N TRP A 299 20.57 16.43 9.73
CA TRP A 299 21.74 15.58 9.91
C TRP A 299 22.42 15.68 11.26
N ASN A 300 22.18 16.76 11.99
CA ASN A 300 22.67 16.98 13.35
C ASN A 300 21.68 16.53 14.43
N SER A 301 20.53 15.95 14.06
CA SER A 301 19.62 15.32 15.03
C SER A 301 20.28 14.08 15.61
N TRP A 302 20.16 13.86 16.91
CA TRP A 302 20.77 12.71 17.60
C TRP A 302 20.26 11.36 17.11
N PHE A 303 19.07 11.32 16.48
CA PHE A 303 18.43 10.13 15.94
C PHE A 303 18.46 10.07 14.41
N TYR A 304 19.22 10.95 13.74
CA TYR A 304 19.35 10.89 12.28
C TYR A 304 20.09 9.61 11.87
N ASN A 305 19.52 8.93 10.87
CA ASN A 305 20.16 7.83 10.15
C ASN A 305 20.16 8.14 8.65
N ARG A 306 21.19 7.71 7.93
CA ARG A 306 21.21 7.81 6.45
C ARG A 306 20.22 6.85 5.82
N ASN A 307 20.02 5.67 6.42
CA ASN A 307 19.23 4.57 5.93
C ASN A 307 18.09 4.25 6.89
N GLY A 308 16.92 3.98 6.31
CA GLY A 308 15.81 3.39 7.03
C GLY A 308 15.90 1.87 7.07
N SER A 309 14.88 1.22 7.57
CA SER A 309 14.81 -0.23 7.64
C SER A 309 13.40 -0.75 7.39
N VAL A 310 13.29 -2.05 7.22
CA VAL A 310 12.02 -2.78 7.20
C VAL A 310 12.03 -3.82 8.30
N VAL A 311 11.06 -3.75 9.20
CA VAL A 311 10.84 -4.76 10.22
C VAL A 311 9.96 -5.86 9.65
N ILE A 312 10.39 -7.10 9.84
CA ILE A 312 9.66 -8.30 9.45
C ILE A 312 9.01 -8.91 10.69
N LEU A 313 7.71 -9.11 10.57
CA LEU A 313 6.86 -9.68 11.60
C LEU A 313 6.39 -11.07 11.16
N LYS A 314 6.57 -12.08 12.01
CA LYS A 314 5.95 -13.40 11.84
C LYS A 314 4.55 -13.38 12.41
N ILE A 315 3.60 -13.92 11.63
CA ILE A 315 2.22 -14.15 12.05
C ILE A 315 2.03 -15.65 12.25
N ASP A 316 1.60 -16.05 13.45
CA ASP A 316 1.31 -17.43 13.84
C ASP A 316 -0.06 -17.46 14.55
N GLY A 317 -1.12 -17.71 13.78
CA GLY A 317 -2.48 -17.48 14.24
C GLY A 317 -2.72 -16.01 14.58
N LYS A 318 -2.99 -15.70 15.85
CA LYS A 318 -3.17 -14.33 16.35
C LYS A 318 -1.92 -13.74 17.02
N LYS A 319 -0.84 -14.53 17.11
CA LYS A 319 0.44 -14.06 17.66
C LYS A 319 1.28 -13.42 16.57
N VAL A 320 1.74 -12.20 16.83
CA VAL A 320 2.63 -11.45 15.95
C VAL A 320 3.94 -11.19 16.67
N THR A 321 5.07 -11.48 16.03
CA THR A 321 6.40 -11.30 16.63
C THR A 321 7.38 -10.71 15.62
N LYS A 322 8.18 -9.74 16.05
CA LYS A 322 9.33 -9.24 15.28
C LYS A 322 10.38 -10.36 15.16
N ILE A 323 10.76 -10.71 13.93
CA ILE A 323 11.74 -11.77 13.67
C ILE A 323 12.99 -11.27 12.96
N ASP A 324 12.91 -10.13 12.27
CA ASP A 324 14.04 -9.58 11.53
C ASP A 324 13.88 -8.06 11.36
N GLU A 325 15.00 -7.38 11.06
CA GLU A 325 15.02 -5.99 10.62
C GLU A 325 16.09 -5.84 9.54
N VAL A 326 15.68 -5.40 8.35
CA VAL A 326 16.52 -5.33 7.16
C VAL A 326 16.75 -3.87 6.79
N GLU A 327 18.00 -3.44 6.74
CA GLU A 327 18.35 -2.10 6.29
C GLU A 327 18.01 -1.92 4.81
N VAL A 328 17.40 -0.77 4.50
CA VAL A 328 17.12 -0.27 3.14
C VAL A 328 17.65 1.16 3.03
N ARG A 329 17.23 1.94 2.03
CA ARG A 329 17.75 3.29 1.81
C ARG A 329 16.88 4.38 2.47
N GLY A 330 17.08 5.64 2.08
CA GLY A 330 16.49 6.79 2.77
C GLY A 330 15.00 6.95 2.56
N LEU A 331 14.26 7.17 3.65
CA LEU A 331 12.82 7.38 3.74
C LEU A 331 12.04 6.26 3.03
N PRO A 332 12.12 5.01 3.54
CA PRO A 332 11.35 3.91 2.98
C PRO A 332 9.89 4.04 3.39
N GLN A 333 9.00 4.21 2.43
CA GLN A 333 7.56 4.35 2.68
C GLN A 333 6.75 3.37 1.87
N ALA A 334 6.95 3.35 0.55
CA ALA A 334 6.25 2.48 -0.38
C ALA A 334 6.70 1.03 -0.18
N ILE A 335 5.77 0.10 0.06
CA ILE A 335 6.10 -1.29 0.34
C ILE A 335 5.06 -2.24 -0.27
N ALA A 336 5.51 -3.29 -0.95
CA ALA A 336 4.63 -4.28 -1.57
C ALA A 336 5.26 -5.67 -1.68
N TRP A 337 4.48 -6.74 -1.49
CA TRP A 337 4.89 -8.12 -1.72
C TRP A 337 4.73 -8.53 -3.18
N SER A 338 5.58 -9.47 -3.64
CA SER A 338 5.25 -10.28 -4.82
C SER A 338 4.04 -11.17 -4.53
N ALA A 339 3.27 -11.54 -5.57
CA ALA A 339 2.03 -12.31 -5.39
C ALA A 339 2.25 -13.69 -4.75
N ASP A 340 3.46 -14.27 -4.85
CA ASP A 340 3.83 -15.53 -4.20
C ASP A 340 4.40 -15.35 -2.78
N GLY A 341 4.57 -14.11 -2.33
CA GLY A 341 5.11 -13.76 -1.01
C GLY A 341 6.59 -14.11 -0.82
N LYS A 342 7.35 -14.27 -1.91
CA LYS A 342 8.78 -14.60 -1.83
C LYS A 342 9.68 -13.37 -1.92
N TYR A 343 9.17 -12.26 -2.41
CA TYR A 343 9.89 -11.01 -2.53
C TYR A 343 9.08 -9.87 -1.93
N LEU A 344 9.79 -8.90 -1.36
CA LEU A 344 9.25 -7.67 -0.84
C LEU A 344 10.00 -6.51 -1.52
N TYR A 345 9.25 -5.56 -2.05
CA TYR A 345 9.75 -4.37 -2.70
C TYR A 345 9.57 -3.17 -1.79
N VAL A 346 10.59 -2.34 -1.68
CA VAL A 346 10.58 -1.17 -0.79
C VAL A 346 11.06 0.05 -1.55
N GLY A 347 10.17 1.02 -1.73
CA GLY A 347 10.49 2.29 -2.38
C GLY A 347 11.25 3.21 -1.42
N ASN A 348 12.44 3.62 -1.81
CA ASN A 348 13.32 4.51 -1.07
C ASN A 348 13.14 5.92 -1.62
N PHE A 349 12.32 6.72 -0.95
CA PHE A 349 11.89 8.04 -1.45
C PHE A 349 13.06 8.97 -1.75
N LEU A 350 14.01 9.13 -0.82
CA LEU A 350 15.13 10.04 -0.97
C LEU A 350 16.16 9.59 -2.03
N ASP A 351 16.15 8.32 -2.41
CA ASP A 351 17.09 7.74 -3.36
C ASP A 351 16.50 7.51 -4.75
N SER A 352 15.19 7.72 -4.92
CA SER A 352 14.45 7.52 -6.18
C SER A 352 14.69 6.12 -6.76
N ASP A 353 14.61 5.10 -5.92
CA ASP A 353 14.76 3.71 -6.32
C ASP A 353 13.94 2.76 -5.43
N MET A 354 14.01 1.49 -5.71
CA MET A 354 13.31 0.43 -5.01
C MET A 354 14.29 -0.67 -4.64
N SER A 355 14.40 -0.96 -3.34
CA SER A 355 15.14 -2.12 -2.82
C SER A 355 14.33 -3.40 -3.02
N ILE A 356 15.01 -4.50 -3.29
CA ILE A 356 14.43 -5.84 -3.48
C ILE A 356 14.89 -6.74 -2.34
N LEU A 357 13.96 -7.24 -1.55
CA LEU A 357 14.20 -8.13 -0.45
C LEU A 357 13.66 -9.52 -0.78
N LYS A 358 14.40 -10.56 -0.43
CA LYS A 358 14.05 -11.96 -0.68
C LYS A 358 13.76 -12.69 0.62
N VAL A 359 12.68 -13.45 0.63
CA VAL A 359 12.31 -14.35 1.74
C VAL A 359 13.03 -15.68 1.54
N GLU A 360 13.82 -16.07 2.52
CA GLU A 360 14.55 -17.34 2.55
C GLU A 360 14.02 -18.23 3.68
N GLU A 361 13.60 -19.43 3.33
CA GLU A 361 13.26 -20.45 4.31
C GLU A 361 14.53 -21.23 4.67
N THR A 362 14.92 -21.21 5.93
CA THR A 362 16.11 -21.87 6.44
C THR A 362 15.77 -22.91 7.52
N LYS A 363 16.71 -23.78 7.87
CA LYS A 363 16.53 -24.71 8.98
C LYS A 363 16.28 -24.02 10.34
N LYS A 364 16.65 -22.73 10.46
CA LYS A 364 16.48 -21.91 11.66
C LYS A 364 15.19 -21.06 11.64
N GLY A 365 14.43 -21.14 10.56
CA GLY A 365 13.21 -20.33 10.34
C GLY A 365 13.31 -19.43 9.11
N ILE A 366 12.39 -18.46 9.02
CA ILE A 366 12.34 -17.49 7.93
C ILE A 366 13.34 -16.38 8.19
N ARG A 367 14.06 -15.99 7.14
CA ARG A 367 14.93 -14.83 7.07
C ARG A 367 14.55 -13.99 5.85
N VAL A 368 14.69 -12.68 5.96
CA VAL A 368 14.49 -11.77 4.81
C VAL A 368 15.81 -11.03 4.56
N VAL A 369 16.27 -11.05 3.33
CA VAL A 369 17.56 -10.48 2.96
C VAL A 369 17.41 -9.46 1.84
N ASN A 370 18.08 -8.33 1.97
CA ASN A 370 18.25 -7.39 0.87
C ASN A 370 19.24 -8.00 -0.14
N ILE A 371 18.81 -8.20 -1.39
CA ILE A 371 19.67 -8.83 -2.40
C ILE A 371 20.74 -7.87 -2.96
N GLY A 372 20.82 -6.64 -2.44
CA GLY A 372 21.82 -5.65 -2.84
C GLY A 372 21.58 -5.03 -4.23
N LYS A 373 20.44 -5.32 -4.86
CA LYS A 373 20.03 -4.71 -6.14
C LYS A 373 18.96 -3.67 -5.86
N ASN A 374 19.14 -2.47 -6.40
CA ASN A 374 18.14 -1.41 -6.36
C ASN A 374 17.66 -1.14 -7.78
N PHE A 375 16.32 -1.18 -7.96
CA PHE A 375 15.71 -0.83 -9.23
C PHE A 375 15.48 0.68 -9.29
N LYS A 376 16.11 1.37 -10.27
CA LYS A 376 15.96 2.82 -10.44
C LYS A 376 14.57 3.16 -10.91
N LEU A 377 13.92 4.11 -10.23
CA LEU A 377 12.60 4.63 -10.56
C LEU A 377 12.70 5.98 -11.28
N PRO A 378 11.63 6.41 -11.97
CA PRO A 378 11.58 7.73 -12.64
C PRO A 378 11.74 8.91 -11.70
N GLY A 379 11.47 8.74 -10.41
CA GLY A 379 11.56 9.75 -9.37
C GLY A 379 11.31 9.15 -7.98
N GLN A 380 10.89 9.98 -7.03
CA GLN A 380 10.74 9.65 -5.61
C GLN A 380 9.49 8.81 -5.33
N PRO A 381 9.60 7.51 -4.96
CA PRO A 381 8.45 6.62 -4.71
C PRO A 381 7.75 6.97 -3.39
N ALA A 382 6.58 7.59 -3.47
CA ALA A 382 5.77 7.98 -2.33
C ALA A 382 4.82 6.87 -1.86
N SER A 383 4.42 5.96 -2.76
CA SER A 383 3.48 4.88 -2.48
C SER A 383 3.67 3.71 -3.44
N MET A 384 3.22 2.52 -3.05
CA MET A 384 3.33 1.32 -3.88
C MET A 384 2.24 0.31 -3.53
N ARG A 385 1.68 -0.34 -4.53
CA ARG A 385 0.79 -1.50 -4.37
C ARG A 385 1.01 -2.52 -5.47
N GLY A 386 0.88 -3.78 -5.09
CA GLY A 386 0.81 -4.90 -5.99
C GLY A 386 -0.58 -5.51 -6.03
N ARG A 387 -0.71 -6.65 -6.68
CA ARG A 387 -1.94 -7.44 -6.69
C ARG A 387 -2.27 -7.94 -5.28
N ASN A 388 -3.54 -7.83 -4.88
CA ASN A 388 -4.08 -8.31 -3.59
C ASN A 388 -3.52 -7.58 -2.35
N GLN A 389 -3.26 -6.31 -2.47
CA GLN A 389 -2.82 -5.45 -1.38
C GLN A 389 -3.69 -4.20 -1.26
#